data_0285020ee6c48d0e16ddba7187d77f67
#
_entry.id   0285020ee6c48d0e16ddba7187d77f67
#
_cell.length_a   1.000
_cell.length_b   1.000
_cell.length_c   1.000
_cell.angle_alpha   90.00
_cell.angle_beta   90.00
_cell.angle_gamma   90.00
#
_symmetry.space_group_name_H-M   'P 1'
#
loop_
_entity.id
_entity.type
_entity.pdbx_description
1 polymer ?
#
loop_
_entity_poly.entity_id
_entity_poly.type
_entity_poly.pdbx_seq_one_letter_code
_entity_poly.pdbx_strand_id
1 'polypeptide(L)'
;TEYALMMNEGAINAGIAPKYNDPYSYGMGTDWQNEVFNDNAPVMNHQVSVSGASDKVNYLFSAGYYTQDGIVGGNFNRSNYERLTLRSNTQYTLFDESKNRNWLNSLKVTSNLSYARIKSTGIEANSTWGSPLGSALALSPMLTVYDEGDAAQAQLDKYANTTDYTPIFDPRNGKLFSIPGSEFGEMTNPIANLSLPGAKNWSHKFVANFSAELQLWDNLKFKTSYGADLSFWGNDGYTPLYYLRSGGASSRSTAYSEKHDGTVWQLENVLMYDKTIDKHTFSVLLGQSAKKNTGSYLRGTRNNIINYSRPYINASTGQAADGDQTAAGAPSEIATL
;
A
#
# COMPACT_ATOMS: atom_id res chain seq x y z
N THR A 1 -34.33 -18.60 1.16
CA THR A 1 -35.26 -19.50 1.89
C THR A 1 -34.80 -19.70 3.33
N GLU A 2 -33.66 -20.28 3.64
CA GLU A 2 -33.19 -20.63 4.99
C GLU A 2 -33.17 -19.43 5.93
N TYR A 3 -32.64 -18.30 5.51
CA TYR A 3 -32.63 -17.06 6.29
C TYR A 3 -34.05 -16.63 6.68
N ALA A 4 -35.01 -16.68 5.76
CA ALA A 4 -36.40 -16.30 6.05
C ALA A 4 -37.06 -17.25 7.05
N LEU A 5 -36.76 -18.55 6.98
CA LEU A 5 -37.21 -19.54 7.96
C LEU A 5 -36.64 -19.28 9.36
N MET A 6 -35.31 -19.06 9.46
CA MET A 6 -34.66 -18.75 10.75
C MET A 6 -35.19 -17.46 11.37
N MET A 7 -35.41 -16.43 10.56
CA MET A 7 -35.96 -15.15 11.05
C MET A 7 -37.41 -15.31 11.54
N ASN A 8 -38.21 -16.12 10.87
CA ASN A 8 -39.57 -16.43 11.30
C ASN A 8 -39.57 -17.24 12.60
N GLU A 9 -38.69 -18.24 12.73
CA GLU A 9 -38.53 -19.00 13.96
C GLU A 9 -38.13 -18.09 15.14
N GLY A 10 -37.15 -17.22 14.92
CA GLY A 10 -36.74 -16.21 15.91
C GLY A 10 -37.89 -15.27 16.33
N ALA A 11 -38.71 -14.81 15.35
CA ALA A 11 -39.88 -13.99 15.62
C ALA A 11 -40.93 -14.73 16.47
N ILE A 12 -41.23 -15.98 16.12
CA ILE A 12 -42.16 -16.83 16.86
C ILE A 12 -41.69 -17.03 18.29
N ASN A 13 -40.41 -17.38 18.48
CA ASN A 13 -39.80 -17.58 19.79
C ASN A 13 -39.82 -16.30 20.65
N ALA A 14 -39.77 -15.14 20.01
CA ALA A 14 -39.90 -13.82 20.69
C ALA A 14 -41.35 -13.38 20.91
N GLY A 15 -42.37 -14.19 20.52
CA GLY A 15 -43.78 -13.84 20.62
C GLY A 15 -44.24 -12.78 19.59
N ILE A 16 -43.48 -12.61 18.49
CA ILE A 16 -43.77 -11.66 17.42
C ILE A 16 -44.29 -12.42 16.19
N ALA A 17 -45.15 -11.80 15.38
CA ALA A 17 -45.59 -12.41 14.13
C ALA A 17 -44.46 -12.69 13.16
N PRO A 18 -44.52 -13.79 12.39
CA PRO A 18 -43.55 -14.09 11.36
C PRO A 18 -43.39 -12.92 10.39
N LYS A 19 -42.14 -12.58 10.07
CA LYS A 19 -41.83 -11.48 9.16
C LYS A 19 -42.06 -11.84 7.69
N TYR A 20 -41.87 -13.11 7.33
CA TYR A 20 -41.94 -13.60 5.94
C TYR A 20 -43.09 -14.58 5.82
N ASN A 21 -44.17 -14.16 5.07
CA ASN A 21 -45.38 -14.97 4.91
C ASN A 21 -45.13 -16.27 4.10
N ASP A 22 -44.30 -16.17 3.07
CA ASP A 22 -43.90 -17.33 2.26
C ASP A 22 -42.37 -17.43 2.16
N PRO A 23 -41.72 -18.04 3.16
CA PRO A 23 -40.26 -18.13 3.21
C PRO A 23 -39.67 -18.96 2.08
N TYR A 24 -40.44 -19.80 1.42
CA TYR A 24 -39.96 -20.64 0.31
C TYR A 24 -39.91 -19.94 -1.04
N SER A 25 -40.60 -18.80 -1.21
CA SER A 25 -40.61 -18.01 -2.44
C SER A 25 -39.31 -17.26 -2.74
N TYR A 26 -38.45 -17.06 -1.75
CA TYR A 26 -37.28 -16.16 -1.87
C TYR A 26 -36.03 -16.80 -2.52
N GLY A 27 -36.03 -18.10 -2.82
CA GLY A 27 -34.88 -18.75 -3.44
C GLY A 27 -33.60 -18.68 -2.58
N MET A 28 -32.44 -18.52 -3.22
CA MET A 28 -31.14 -18.45 -2.55
C MET A 28 -30.83 -17.07 -1.97
N GLY A 29 -31.37 -16.01 -2.59
CA GLY A 29 -31.05 -14.62 -2.23
C GLY A 29 -29.67 -14.17 -2.74
N THR A 30 -29.13 -13.11 -2.15
CA THR A 30 -27.82 -12.55 -2.50
C THR A 30 -26.72 -13.25 -1.73
N ASP A 31 -25.77 -13.84 -2.44
CA ASP A 31 -24.52 -14.33 -1.85
C ASP A 31 -23.50 -13.19 -1.77
N TRP A 32 -23.58 -12.43 -0.67
CA TRP A 32 -22.72 -11.28 -0.45
C TRP A 32 -21.23 -11.62 -0.41
N GLN A 33 -20.87 -12.84 -0.01
CA GLN A 33 -19.48 -13.27 0.00
C GLN A 33 -18.98 -13.44 -1.43
N ASN A 34 -19.75 -14.10 -2.28
CA ASN A 34 -19.40 -14.24 -3.68
C ASN A 34 -19.32 -12.88 -4.42
N GLU A 35 -20.20 -11.94 -4.07
CA GLU A 35 -20.20 -10.60 -4.67
C GLU A 35 -18.93 -9.79 -4.31
N VAL A 36 -18.37 -9.94 -3.11
CA VAL A 36 -17.18 -9.18 -2.69
C VAL A 36 -15.86 -9.78 -3.16
N PHE A 37 -15.82 -11.08 -3.45
CA PHE A 37 -14.61 -11.70 -3.97
C PHE A 37 -14.46 -11.43 -5.46
N ASN A 38 -13.21 -11.24 -5.90
CA ASN A 38 -12.90 -11.11 -7.32
C ASN A 38 -12.91 -12.49 -7.98
N ASP A 39 -13.52 -12.58 -9.16
CA ASP A 39 -13.52 -13.81 -9.96
C ASP A 39 -12.12 -14.26 -10.35
N ASN A 40 -11.20 -13.30 -10.44
CA ASN A 40 -9.82 -13.54 -10.82
C ASN A 40 -8.89 -12.61 -10.04
N ALA A 41 -7.88 -13.20 -9.39
CA ALA A 41 -6.86 -12.47 -8.62
C ALA A 41 -5.46 -13.01 -8.99
N PRO A 42 -4.96 -12.72 -10.19
CA PRO A 42 -3.68 -13.25 -10.66
C PRO A 42 -2.50 -12.74 -9.85
N VAL A 43 -1.51 -13.62 -9.72
CA VAL A 43 -0.18 -13.30 -9.19
C VAL A 43 0.84 -13.63 -10.27
N MET A 44 1.68 -12.67 -10.62
CA MET A 44 2.76 -12.86 -11.59
C MET A 44 4.09 -12.43 -11.00
N ASN A 45 5.14 -13.22 -11.25
CA ASN A 45 6.49 -12.92 -10.85
C ASN A 45 7.46 -13.27 -11.99
N HIS A 46 8.11 -12.25 -12.53
CA HIS A 46 9.10 -12.40 -13.58
C HIS A 46 10.44 -11.88 -13.07
N GLN A 47 11.50 -12.67 -13.22
CA GLN A 47 12.83 -12.27 -12.84
C GLN A 47 13.85 -12.70 -13.90
N VAL A 48 14.72 -11.78 -14.25
CA VAL A 48 15.87 -12.04 -15.11
C VAL A 48 17.12 -11.61 -14.37
N SER A 49 18.17 -12.42 -14.45
CA SER A 49 19.47 -12.09 -13.89
C SER A 49 20.61 -12.50 -14.82
N VAL A 50 21.66 -11.70 -14.82
CA VAL A 50 22.90 -11.95 -15.53
C VAL A 50 24.04 -11.81 -14.55
N SER A 51 24.91 -12.80 -14.49
CA SER A 51 26.08 -12.79 -13.63
C SER A 51 27.30 -13.27 -14.39
N GLY A 52 28.47 -12.79 -13.98
CA GLY A 52 29.74 -13.22 -14.55
C GLY A 52 30.87 -12.94 -13.58
N ALA A 53 31.97 -13.65 -13.79
CA ALA A 53 33.16 -13.52 -12.99
C ALA A 53 34.40 -13.61 -13.86
N SER A 54 35.42 -12.84 -13.49
CA SER A 54 36.78 -12.95 -13.95
C SER A 54 37.76 -12.81 -12.76
N ASP A 55 39.03 -12.90 -12.98
CA ASP A 55 40.06 -12.72 -11.91
C ASP A 55 39.90 -11.35 -11.18
N LYS A 56 39.36 -10.36 -11.87
CA LYS A 56 39.30 -8.99 -11.36
C LYS A 56 37.88 -8.48 -11.09
N VAL A 57 36.85 -9.07 -11.70
CA VAL A 57 35.51 -8.55 -11.65
C VAL A 57 34.51 -9.67 -11.40
N ASN A 58 33.68 -9.50 -10.39
CA ASN A 58 32.49 -10.30 -10.18
C ASN A 58 31.28 -9.38 -10.28
N TYR A 59 30.27 -9.75 -11.07
CA TYR A 59 29.05 -8.95 -11.19
C TYR A 59 27.78 -9.80 -11.23
N LEU A 60 26.74 -9.21 -10.73
CA LEU A 60 25.37 -9.71 -10.87
C LEU A 60 24.44 -8.51 -11.10
N PHE A 61 23.69 -8.60 -12.20
CA PHE A 61 22.57 -7.68 -12.47
C PHE A 61 21.27 -8.47 -12.46
N SER A 62 20.23 -7.94 -11.84
CA SER A 62 18.92 -8.56 -11.89
C SER A 62 17.82 -7.53 -12.02
N ALA A 63 16.77 -7.89 -12.75
CA ALA A 63 15.54 -7.16 -12.86
C ALA A 63 14.38 -8.10 -12.52
N GLY A 64 13.49 -7.67 -11.63
CA GLY A 64 12.32 -8.41 -11.22
C GLY A 64 11.06 -7.56 -11.33
N TYR A 65 9.98 -8.15 -11.84
CA TYR A 65 8.67 -7.54 -11.91
C TYR A 65 7.65 -8.47 -11.26
N TYR A 66 6.95 -7.95 -10.28
CA TYR A 66 5.95 -8.68 -9.50
C TYR A 66 4.63 -7.91 -9.52
N THR A 67 3.54 -8.62 -9.79
CA THR A 67 2.17 -8.09 -9.63
C THR A 67 1.32 -9.07 -8.86
N GLN A 68 0.39 -8.54 -8.09
CA GLN A 68 -0.60 -9.31 -7.36
C GLN A 68 -1.89 -8.51 -7.28
N ASP A 69 -2.98 -9.10 -7.73
CA ASP A 69 -4.31 -8.56 -7.51
C ASP A 69 -4.90 -9.14 -6.22
N GLY A 70 -5.70 -8.33 -5.53
CA GLY A 70 -6.36 -8.74 -4.30
C GLY A 70 -7.56 -9.64 -4.58
N ILE A 71 -7.86 -10.55 -3.67
CA ILE A 71 -9.02 -11.44 -3.76
C ILE A 71 -10.34 -10.75 -3.39
N VAL A 72 -10.28 -9.63 -2.68
CA VAL A 72 -11.47 -8.83 -2.30
C VAL A 72 -11.48 -7.54 -3.10
N GLY A 73 -12.57 -7.25 -3.78
CA GLY A 73 -12.68 -6.05 -4.60
C GLY A 73 -13.97 -5.91 -5.39
N GLY A 74 -14.88 -6.91 -5.35
CA GLY A 74 -16.15 -6.90 -6.08
C GLY A 74 -15.96 -6.67 -7.59
N ASN A 75 -14.87 -7.19 -8.13
CA ASN A 75 -14.47 -7.02 -9.55
C ASN A 75 -14.22 -5.56 -10.00
N PHE A 76 -13.88 -4.64 -9.06
CA PHE A 76 -13.53 -3.24 -9.37
C PHE A 76 -12.02 -2.99 -9.50
N ASN A 77 -11.18 -3.99 -9.44
CA ASN A 77 -9.71 -3.84 -9.42
C ASN A 77 -9.24 -2.84 -8.33
N ARG A 78 -9.74 -3.02 -7.13
CA ARG A 78 -9.57 -2.08 -6.00
C ARG A 78 -8.38 -2.42 -5.10
N SER A 79 -7.83 -3.60 -5.25
CA SER A 79 -6.69 -4.06 -4.47
C SER A 79 -5.66 -4.67 -5.41
N ASN A 80 -4.56 -3.98 -5.59
CA ASN A 80 -3.45 -4.47 -6.39
C ASN A 80 -2.11 -4.01 -5.82
N TYR A 81 -1.08 -4.76 -6.15
CA TYR A 81 0.30 -4.50 -5.80
C TYR A 81 1.19 -4.73 -7.02
N GLU A 82 2.01 -3.77 -7.36
CA GLU A 82 3.00 -3.83 -8.44
C GLU A 82 4.37 -3.45 -7.88
N ARG A 83 5.39 -4.26 -8.15
CA ARG A 83 6.77 -3.97 -7.76
C ARG A 83 7.74 -4.25 -8.89
N LEU A 84 8.49 -3.23 -9.28
CA LEU A 84 9.70 -3.34 -10.11
C LEU A 84 10.92 -3.29 -9.20
N THR A 85 11.83 -4.23 -9.34
CA THR A 85 13.10 -4.27 -8.58
C THR A 85 14.25 -4.39 -9.55
N LEU A 86 15.25 -3.53 -9.40
CA LEU A 86 16.51 -3.59 -10.13
C LEU A 86 17.64 -3.73 -9.12
N ARG A 87 18.59 -4.63 -9.36
CA ARG A 87 19.76 -4.84 -8.50
C ARG A 87 21.01 -4.94 -9.32
N SER A 88 22.08 -4.36 -8.78
CA SER A 88 23.43 -4.46 -9.31
C SER A 88 24.38 -4.73 -8.15
N ASN A 89 25.07 -5.86 -8.18
CA ASN A 89 26.12 -6.19 -7.23
C ASN A 89 27.41 -6.38 -8.03
N THR A 90 28.41 -5.58 -7.75
CA THR A 90 29.68 -5.62 -8.46
C THR A 90 30.82 -5.54 -7.48
N GLN A 91 31.78 -6.44 -7.63
CA GLN A 91 33.05 -6.41 -6.92
C GLN A 91 34.18 -6.32 -7.94
N TYR A 92 35.07 -5.38 -7.74
CA TYR A 92 36.20 -5.14 -8.59
C TYR A 92 37.51 -5.20 -7.77
N THR A 93 38.43 -6.05 -8.17
CA THR A 93 39.81 -6.13 -7.63
C THR A 93 40.72 -5.29 -8.52
N LEU A 94 41.01 -4.07 -8.06
CA LEU A 94 41.87 -3.14 -8.78
C LEU A 94 43.28 -3.66 -8.92
N PHE A 95 43.80 -4.24 -7.86
CA PHE A 95 45.07 -4.98 -7.83
C PHE A 95 45.08 -5.92 -6.64
N ASP A 96 45.93 -6.93 -6.71
CA ASP A 96 46.11 -8.00 -5.74
C ASP A 96 47.56 -8.11 -5.31
N GLU A 97 47.84 -9.05 -4.42
CA GLU A 97 49.19 -9.32 -3.85
C GLU A 97 50.23 -9.76 -4.86
N SER A 98 49.79 -10.16 -6.08
CA SER A 98 50.72 -10.61 -7.14
C SER A 98 51.69 -9.52 -7.62
N LYS A 99 51.48 -8.27 -7.27
CA LYS A 99 52.30 -7.13 -7.71
C LYS A 99 53.42 -6.73 -6.76
N ASN A 100 53.64 -7.47 -5.71
CA ASN A 100 54.79 -7.36 -4.77
C ASN A 100 55.14 -5.92 -4.39
N ARG A 101 54.18 -5.21 -3.81
CA ARG A 101 54.31 -3.80 -3.41
C ARG A 101 54.76 -3.73 -1.94
N ASN A 102 55.54 -2.71 -1.60
CA ASN A 102 55.99 -2.50 -0.24
C ASN A 102 54.84 -2.05 0.72
N TRP A 103 53.75 -1.56 0.17
CA TRP A 103 52.54 -1.20 0.90
C TRP A 103 51.33 -1.22 -0.06
N LEU A 104 50.14 -1.34 0.49
CA LEU A 104 48.87 -1.44 -0.27
C LEU A 104 48.88 -2.65 -1.20
N ASN A 105 48.90 -3.85 -0.61
CA ASN A 105 49.06 -5.12 -1.30
C ASN A 105 47.86 -5.47 -2.17
N SER A 106 46.63 -5.12 -1.71
CA SER A 106 45.41 -5.29 -2.52
C SER A 106 44.38 -4.20 -2.28
N LEU A 107 43.56 -3.95 -3.29
CA LEU A 107 42.40 -3.07 -3.20
C LEU A 107 41.23 -3.72 -3.90
N LYS A 108 40.17 -3.96 -3.12
CA LYS A 108 38.87 -4.42 -3.60
C LYS A 108 37.82 -3.35 -3.38
N VAL A 109 37.03 -3.09 -4.40
CA VAL A 109 35.90 -2.17 -4.33
C VAL A 109 34.63 -2.96 -4.60
N THR A 110 33.64 -2.80 -3.74
CA THR A 110 32.35 -3.45 -3.89
C THR A 110 31.27 -2.37 -3.99
N SER A 111 30.35 -2.55 -4.94
CA SER A 111 29.18 -1.72 -5.15
C SER A 111 27.94 -2.59 -5.14
N ASN A 112 27.03 -2.36 -4.21
CA ASN A 112 25.72 -2.99 -4.15
C ASN A 112 24.67 -1.91 -4.30
N LEU A 113 23.91 -1.97 -5.37
CA LEU A 113 22.82 -1.03 -5.68
C LEU A 113 21.52 -1.78 -5.79
N SER A 114 20.47 -1.26 -5.21
CA SER A 114 19.12 -1.76 -5.34
C SER A 114 18.15 -0.61 -5.52
N TYR A 115 17.26 -0.76 -6.48
CA TYR A 115 16.13 0.15 -6.69
C TYR A 115 14.85 -0.66 -6.66
N ALA A 116 13.87 -0.17 -5.93
CA ALA A 116 12.52 -0.71 -5.95
C ALA A 116 11.51 0.41 -6.21
N ARG A 117 10.61 0.18 -7.15
CA ARG A 117 9.42 1.00 -7.35
C ARG A 117 8.21 0.16 -7.00
N ILE A 118 7.36 0.67 -6.11
CA ILE A 118 6.13 0.02 -5.69
C ILE A 118 4.95 0.94 -6.02
N LYS A 119 3.90 0.35 -6.55
CA LYS A 119 2.58 0.96 -6.64
C LYS A 119 1.58 0.01 -6.02
N SER A 120 0.65 0.53 -5.27
CA SER A 120 -0.44 -0.28 -4.73
C SER A 120 -1.70 0.55 -4.56
N THR A 121 -2.82 -0.12 -4.71
CA THR A 121 -4.12 0.32 -4.23
C THR A 121 -4.59 -0.69 -3.21
N GLY A 122 -5.33 -0.24 -2.24
CA GLY A 122 -5.87 -1.11 -1.20
C GLY A 122 -7.26 -0.67 -0.79
N ILE A 123 -7.96 -1.59 -0.16
CA ILE A 123 -9.24 -1.37 0.48
C ILE A 123 -9.11 -1.71 1.96
N GLU A 124 -9.88 -1.06 2.80
CA GLU A 124 -10.06 -1.51 4.17
C GLU A 124 -11.07 -2.66 4.16
N ALA A 125 -10.55 -3.86 3.89
CA ALA A 125 -11.38 -5.04 3.66
C ALA A 125 -12.08 -5.53 4.93
N ASN A 126 -11.48 -5.29 6.10
CA ASN A 126 -11.98 -5.81 7.38
C ASN A 126 -11.91 -4.76 8.49
N SER A 127 -13.07 -4.31 8.94
CA SER A 127 -13.26 -3.37 10.05
C SER A 127 -14.63 -3.59 10.66
N THR A 128 -14.82 -3.25 11.93
CA THR A 128 -16.12 -3.32 12.61
C THR A 128 -17.12 -2.25 12.16
N TRP A 129 -16.69 -1.31 11.34
CA TRP A 129 -17.44 -0.12 10.95
C TRP A 129 -17.93 -0.15 9.48
N GLY A 130 -18.53 -1.27 9.05
CA GLY A 130 -19.13 -1.36 7.72
C GLY A 130 -18.14 -1.61 6.58
N SER A 131 -17.07 -2.33 6.86
CA SER A 131 -16.13 -2.79 5.82
C SER A 131 -16.79 -3.78 4.86
N PRO A 132 -16.26 -3.94 3.65
CA PRO A 132 -16.83 -4.89 2.68
C PRO A 132 -16.98 -6.32 3.21
N LEU A 133 -15.98 -6.89 3.86
CA LEU A 133 -16.06 -8.25 4.44
C LEU A 133 -17.02 -8.33 5.62
N GLY A 134 -16.96 -7.35 6.54
CA GLY A 134 -17.87 -7.29 7.67
C GLY A 134 -19.33 -7.17 7.23
N SER A 135 -19.59 -6.33 6.24
CA SER A 135 -20.93 -6.18 5.65
C SER A 135 -21.38 -7.44 4.93
N ALA A 136 -20.49 -8.09 4.16
CA ALA A 136 -20.82 -9.33 3.45
C ALA A 136 -21.20 -10.50 4.39
N LEU A 137 -20.66 -10.49 5.62
CA LEU A 137 -21.00 -11.50 6.63
C LEU A 137 -22.30 -11.18 7.39
N ALA A 138 -22.60 -9.91 7.56
CA ALA A 138 -23.69 -9.47 8.43
C ALA A 138 -24.99 -9.08 7.69
N LEU A 139 -24.90 -8.74 6.41
CA LEU A 139 -26.08 -8.35 5.64
C LEU A 139 -27.00 -9.56 5.35
N SER A 140 -28.29 -9.27 5.36
CA SER A 140 -29.30 -10.23 4.97
C SER A 140 -29.17 -10.63 3.49
N PRO A 141 -29.24 -11.93 3.17
CA PRO A 141 -29.33 -12.38 1.77
C PRO A 141 -30.65 -11.98 1.08
N MET A 142 -31.61 -11.42 1.82
CA MET A 142 -32.85 -10.88 1.28
C MET A 142 -32.67 -9.51 0.64
N LEU A 143 -31.59 -8.81 0.93
CA LEU A 143 -31.22 -7.58 0.25
C LEU A 143 -30.59 -7.88 -1.11
N THR A 144 -30.94 -7.06 -2.08
CA THR A 144 -30.35 -7.12 -3.43
C THR A 144 -29.14 -6.20 -3.54
N VAL A 145 -28.22 -6.48 -4.46
CA VAL A 145 -27.06 -5.59 -4.73
C VAL A 145 -27.54 -4.25 -5.28
N TYR A 146 -28.60 -4.24 -6.06
CA TYR A 146 -29.16 -3.05 -6.69
C TYR A 146 -30.64 -2.87 -6.31
N ASP A 147 -31.04 -1.62 -6.16
CA ASP A 147 -32.46 -1.28 -6.10
C ASP A 147 -33.04 -1.08 -7.50
N GLU A 148 -34.23 -1.61 -7.72
CA GLU A 148 -34.98 -1.53 -8.97
C GLU A 148 -36.41 -1.09 -8.70
N GLY A 149 -37.13 -0.59 -9.72
CA GLY A 149 -38.55 -0.20 -9.61
C GLY A 149 -38.81 0.85 -8.52
N ASP A 150 -39.77 0.59 -7.67
CA ASP A 150 -40.21 1.51 -6.62
C ASP A 150 -39.12 1.83 -5.59
N ALA A 151 -38.26 0.85 -5.28
CA ALA A 151 -37.15 1.05 -4.36
C ALA A 151 -36.11 2.03 -4.93
N ALA A 152 -35.79 1.91 -6.20
CA ALA A 152 -34.90 2.83 -6.89
C ALA A 152 -35.51 4.23 -6.96
N GLN A 153 -36.79 4.33 -7.29
CA GLN A 153 -37.53 5.63 -7.34
C GLN A 153 -37.50 6.30 -5.98
N ALA A 154 -37.77 5.57 -4.90
CA ALA A 154 -37.75 6.11 -3.54
C ALA A 154 -36.37 6.68 -3.14
N GLN A 155 -35.27 6.06 -3.56
CA GLN A 155 -33.93 6.63 -3.38
C GLN A 155 -33.73 7.93 -4.16
N LEU A 156 -34.18 7.98 -5.43
CA LEU A 156 -34.04 9.16 -6.28
C LEU A 156 -34.89 10.32 -5.76
N ASP A 157 -36.09 10.04 -5.28
CA ASP A 157 -36.98 11.04 -4.65
C ASP A 157 -36.35 11.60 -3.35
N LYS A 158 -35.72 10.73 -2.57
CA LYS A 158 -34.96 11.13 -1.38
C LYS A 158 -33.78 12.02 -1.75
N TYR A 159 -33.04 11.67 -2.80
CA TYR A 159 -31.92 12.48 -3.30
C TYR A 159 -32.38 13.87 -3.74
N ALA A 160 -33.51 13.96 -4.44
CA ALA A 160 -34.07 15.24 -4.90
C ALA A 160 -34.51 16.16 -3.75
N ASN A 161 -34.86 15.59 -2.60
CA ASN A 161 -35.47 16.31 -1.49
C ASN A 161 -34.59 16.39 -0.21
N THR A 162 -33.42 15.81 -0.21
CA THR A 162 -32.56 15.73 0.99
C THR A 162 -31.14 16.19 0.66
N THR A 163 -30.64 17.18 1.39
CA THR A 163 -29.26 17.58 1.35
C THR A 163 -28.39 16.42 1.87
N ASP A 164 -27.20 16.26 1.33
CA ASP A 164 -26.20 15.24 1.76
C ASP A 164 -26.60 13.79 1.46
N TYR A 165 -27.57 13.57 0.58
CA TYR A 165 -27.93 12.24 0.10
C TYR A 165 -27.56 12.10 -1.37
N THR A 166 -26.39 11.49 -1.66
CA THR A 166 -25.94 11.22 -3.02
C THR A 166 -25.94 9.73 -3.27
N PRO A 167 -26.86 9.17 -4.06
CA PRO A 167 -26.92 7.76 -4.37
C PRO A 167 -25.71 7.34 -5.22
N ILE A 168 -25.32 6.08 -5.10
CA ILE A 168 -24.17 5.53 -5.82
C ILE A 168 -24.69 4.64 -6.94
N PHE A 169 -24.25 4.93 -8.16
CA PHE A 169 -24.49 4.10 -9.33
C PHE A 169 -23.26 3.25 -9.63
N ASP A 170 -23.50 2.01 -10.02
CA ASP A 170 -22.44 1.13 -10.47
C ASP A 170 -21.86 1.67 -11.81
N PRO A 171 -20.59 2.04 -11.85
CA PRO A 171 -19.97 2.60 -13.07
C PRO A 171 -19.89 1.60 -14.21
N ARG A 172 -20.09 0.31 -13.98
CA ARG A 172 -20.02 -0.77 -14.98
C ARG A 172 -21.31 -0.94 -15.77
N ASN A 173 -22.45 -0.72 -15.11
CA ASN A 173 -23.77 -1.02 -15.70
C ASN A 173 -24.82 0.08 -15.50
N GLY A 174 -24.50 1.14 -14.72
CA GLY A 174 -25.39 2.27 -14.44
C GLY A 174 -26.53 1.94 -13.47
N LYS A 175 -26.56 0.77 -12.82
CA LYS A 175 -27.60 0.42 -11.85
C LYS A 175 -27.36 1.12 -10.52
N LEU A 176 -28.44 1.43 -9.82
CA LEU A 176 -28.42 2.06 -8.51
C LEU A 176 -28.16 1.02 -7.43
N PHE A 177 -27.13 1.19 -6.62
CA PHE A 177 -26.87 0.30 -5.50
C PHE A 177 -27.94 0.44 -4.41
N SER A 178 -28.33 -0.70 -3.82
CA SER A 178 -29.24 -0.72 -2.69
C SER A 178 -28.57 -0.16 -1.41
N ILE A 179 -29.40 0.39 -0.53
CA ILE A 179 -28.95 0.89 0.78
C ILE A 179 -29.59 0.00 1.85
N PRO A 180 -28.78 -0.65 2.71
CA PRO A 180 -29.30 -1.41 3.84
C PRO A 180 -30.09 -0.53 4.78
N GLY A 181 -31.14 -1.09 5.38
CA GLY A 181 -31.93 -0.41 6.38
C GLY A 181 -31.15 -0.17 7.68
N SER A 182 -31.69 0.71 8.54
CA SER A 182 -31.08 1.07 9.83
C SER A 182 -30.94 -0.12 10.79
N GLU A 183 -31.69 -1.18 10.58
CA GLU A 183 -31.61 -2.44 11.34
C GLU A 183 -30.27 -3.15 11.20
N PHE A 184 -29.51 -2.85 10.16
CA PHE A 184 -28.16 -3.39 9.93
C PHE A 184 -27.05 -2.53 10.56
N GLY A 185 -27.40 -1.47 11.26
CA GLY A 185 -26.45 -0.61 11.99
C GLY A 185 -25.38 0.00 11.10
N GLU A 186 -24.13 -0.38 11.32
CA GLU A 186 -22.98 0.16 10.60
C GLU A 186 -22.72 -0.51 9.24
N MET A 187 -23.44 -1.58 8.91
CA MET A 187 -23.22 -2.33 7.68
C MET A 187 -23.69 -1.51 6.46
N THR A 188 -22.95 -1.62 5.38
CA THR A 188 -23.21 -0.95 4.11
C THR A 188 -23.32 -1.97 2.99
N ASN A 189 -23.90 -1.59 1.86
CA ASN A 189 -23.76 -2.42 0.65
C ASN A 189 -22.27 -2.53 0.30
N PRO A 190 -21.68 -3.74 0.40
CA PRO A 190 -20.24 -3.90 0.23
C PRO A 190 -19.78 -3.57 -1.19
N ILE A 191 -20.63 -3.80 -2.19
CA ILE A 191 -20.31 -3.55 -3.59
C ILE A 191 -20.34 -2.06 -3.90
N ALA A 192 -21.31 -1.33 -3.32
CA ALA A 192 -21.32 0.13 -3.37
C ALA A 192 -20.06 0.74 -2.73
N ASN A 193 -19.66 0.21 -1.57
CA ASN A 193 -18.42 0.63 -0.90
C ASN A 193 -17.18 0.36 -1.79
N LEU A 194 -17.07 -0.84 -2.35
CA LEU A 194 -15.98 -1.23 -3.24
C LEU A 194 -15.96 -0.44 -4.56
N SER A 195 -17.07 0.12 -5.01
CA SER A 195 -17.11 0.97 -6.22
C SER A 195 -16.50 2.35 -6.00
N LEU A 196 -16.41 2.83 -4.75
CA LEU A 196 -15.85 4.14 -4.43
C LEU A 196 -14.32 4.17 -4.68
N PRO A 197 -13.74 5.30 -5.10
CA PRO A 197 -12.31 5.44 -5.30
C PRO A 197 -11.50 5.20 -4.00
N GLY A 198 -10.35 4.56 -4.09
CA GLY A 198 -9.42 4.38 -2.98
C GLY A 198 -8.12 5.16 -3.17
N ALA A 199 -7.30 5.15 -2.13
CA ALA A 199 -5.97 5.74 -2.18
C ALA A 199 -5.04 4.96 -3.12
N LYS A 200 -4.23 5.70 -3.86
CA LYS A 200 -3.16 5.15 -4.70
C LYS A 200 -1.84 5.42 -4.00
N ASN A 201 -1.18 4.34 -3.57
CA ASN A 201 0.11 4.43 -2.90
C ASN A 201 1.23 4.22 -3.92
N TRP A 202 2.33 4.92 -3.73
CA TRP A 202 3.53 4.76 -4.52
C TRP A 202 4.77 4.90 -3.63
N SER A 203 5.82 4.18 -3.98
CA SER A 203 7.13 4.38 -3.37
C SER A 203 8.27 4.11 -4.34
N HIS A 204 9.37 4.82 -4.13
CA HIS A 204 10.65 4.62 -4.77
C HIS A 204 11.69 4.47 -3.67
N LYS A 205 12.43 3.38 -3.70
CA LYS A 205 13.48 3.13 -2.72
C LYS A 205 14.79 2.82 -3.44
N PHE A 206 15.83 3.58 -3.09
CA PHE A 206 17.19 3.37 -3.55
C PHE A 206 18.04 2.97 -2.35
N VAL A 207 18.69 1.82 -2.44
CA VAL A 207 19.66 1.37 -1.45
C VAL A 207 20.99 1.20 -2.14
N ALA A 208 21.99 1.90 -1.65
CA ALA A 208 23.36 1.84 -2.16
C ALA A 208 24.32 1.47 -1.04
N ASN A 209 25.25 0.59 -1.30
CA ASN A 209 26.37 0.32 -0.42
C ASN A 209 27.63 0.24 -1.27
N PHE A 210 28.59 1.09 -0.94
CA PHE A 210 29.93 1.09 -1.53
C PHE A 210 30.93 0.74 -0.45
N SER A 211 31.84 -0.17 -0.71
CA SER A 211 32.92 -0.45 0.20
C SER A 211 34.26 -0.61 -0.52
N ALA A 212 35.30 -0.17 0.13
CA ALA A 212 36.67 -0.38 -0.28
C ALA A 212 37.40 -1.14 0.82
N GLU A 213 38.06 -2.26 0.46
CA GLU A 213 38.87 -3.04 1.33
C GLU A 213 40.33 -2.96 0.82
N LEU A 214 41.20 -2.42 1.68
CA LEU A 214 42.60 -2.16 1.42
C LEU A 214 43.45 -3.07 2.31
N GLN A 215 44.23 -3.95 1.73
CA GLN A 215 45.28 -4.66 2.43
C GLN A 215 46.50 -3.75 2.44
N LEU A 216 46.71 -3.01 3.54
CA LEU A 216 47.78 -2.01 3.64
C LEU A 216 49.16 -2.69 3.74
N TRP A 217 49.28 -3.66 4.63
CA TRP A 217 50.42 -4.55 4.80
C TRP A 217 49.91 -5.96 5.10
N ASP A 218 50.76 -6.95 5.12
CA ASP A 218 50.39 -8.38 5.30
C ASP A 218 49.47 -8.60 6.52
N ASN A 219 49.67 -7.82 7.57
CA ASN A 219 48.94 -7.96 8.83
C ASN A 219 47.94 -6.85 9.07
N LEU A 220 47.84 -5.86 8.20
CA LEU A 220 47.00 -4.67 8.44
C LEU A 220 46.05 -4.45 7.28
N LYS A 221 44.72 -4.52 7.57
CA LYS A 221 43.64 -4.29 6.66
C LYS A 221 42.83 -3.08 7.09
N PHE A 222 42.49 -2.25 6.14
CA PHE A 222 41.53 -1.15 6.33
C PHE A 222 40.32 -1.37 5.43
N LYS A 223 39.13 -1.29 6.02
CA LYS A 223 37.88 -1.34 5.29
C LYS A 223 37.09 -0.06 5.57
N THR A 224 36.65 0.59 4.51
CA THR A 224 35.68 1.70 4.59
C THR A 224 34.43 1.30 3.83
N SER A 225 33.26 1.62 4.37
CA SER A 225 31.99 1.38 3.70
C SER A 225 31.06 2.58 3.89
N TYR A 226 30.38 2.93 2.83
CA TYR A 226 29.36 3.97 2.80
C TYR A 226 28.05 3.36 2.32
N GLY A 227 27.03 3.38 3.17
CA GLY A 227 25.68 2.95 2.88
C GLY A 227 24.74 4.16 2.81
N ALA A 228 23.83 4.12 1.85
CA ALA A 228 22.74 5.10 1.74
C ALA A 228 21.41 4.41 1.41
N ASP A 229 20.35 4.82 2.08
CA ASP A 229 18.96 4.45 1.80
C ASP A 229 18.19 5.75 1.54
N LEU A 230 17.70 5.90 0.30
CA LEU A 230 16.89 7.03 -0.14
C LEU A 230 15.50 6.51 -0.43
N SER A 231 14.52 6.98 0.31
CA SER A 231 13.14 6.54 0.20
C SER A 231 12.23 7.73 -0.10
N PHE A 232 11.40 7.60 -1.13
CA PHE A 232 10.38 8.56 -1.51
C PHE A 232 9.07 7.81 -1.62
N TRP A 233 8.04 8.25 -0.90
CA TRP A 233 6.75 7.58 -0.93
C TRP A 233 5.62 8.58 -0.73
N GLY A 234 4.43 8.15 -1.04
CA GLY A 234 3.25 8.98 -0.85
C GLY A 234 1.98 8.25 -1.23
N ASN A 235 0.91 8.96 -1.06
CA ASN A 235 -0.40 8.52 -1.51
C ASN A 235 -1.22 9.70 -2.04
N ASP A 236 -2.08 9.38 -3.01
CA ASP A 236 -3.06 10.29 -3.56
C ASP A 236 -4.43 9.66 -3.39
N GLY A 237 -5.38 10.39 -2.85
CA GLY A 237 -6.72 9.90 -2.60
C GLY A 237 -7.79 10.89 -3.03
N TYR A 238 -8.96 10.34 -3.32
CA TYR A 238 -10.15 11.09 -3.69
C TYR A 238 -11.38 10.45 -3.07
N THR A 239 -12.17 11.25 -2.40
CA THR A 239 -13.48 10.89 -1.86
C THR A 239 -14.54 11.66 -2.64
N PRO A 240 -15.42 11.00 -3.42
CA PRO A 240 -16.54 11.65 -4.09
C PRO A 240 -17.66 12.01 -3.10
N LEU A 241 -18.72 12.62 -3.60
CA LEU A 241 -20.01 12.64 -2.91
C LEU A 241 -20.59 11.23 -2.92
N TYR A 242 -21.11 10.77 -1.79
CA TYR A 242 -21.80 9.47 -1.69
C TYR A 242 -22.67 9.37 -0.45
N TYR A 243 -23.62 8.45 -0.49
CA TYR A 243 -24.40 8.01 0.65
C TYR A 243 -24.48 6.49 0.69
N LEU A 244 -23.96 5.89 1.74
CA LEU A 244 -24.00 4.43 1.97
C LEU A 244 -24.99 4.07 3.08
N ARG A 245 -25.14 4.95 4.07
CA ARG A 245 -26.03 4.81 5.22
C ARG A 245 -26.10 6.13 6.01
N SER A 246 -26.96 6.19 7.01
CA SER A 246 -26.93 7.29 8.01
C SER A 246 -25.58 7.29 8.74
N GLY A 247 -24.88 8.42 8.79
CA GLY A 247 -23.54 8.54 9.33
C GLY A 247 -22.41 7.95 8.47
N GLY A 248 -22.72 7.36 7.32
CA GLY A 248 -21.79 6.86 6.33
C GLY A 248 -21.99 7.54 4.97
N ALA A 249 -21.82 8.86 4.93
CA ALA A 249 -22.01 9.66 3.74
C ALA A 249 -20.88 10.70 3.59
N SER A 250 -20.67 11.18 2.38
CA SER A 250 -19.83 12.35 2.10
C SER A 250 -20.63 13.38 1.32
N SER A 251 -20.90 14.50 1.97
CA SER A 251 -21.58 15.67 1.39
C SER A 251 -20.62 16.62 0.67
N ARG A 252 -19.34 16.33 0.73
CA ARG A 252 -18.28 17.17 0.17
C ARG A 252 -17.23 16.30 -0.50
N SER A 253 -16.95 16.56 -1.78
CA SER A 253 -15.86 15.87 -2.47
C SER A 253 -14.51 16.38 -1.99
N THR A 254 -13.58 15.47 -1.74
CA THR A 254 -12.25 15.78 -1.18
C THR A 254 -11.17 15.07 -1.96
N ALA A 255 -10.10 15.77 -2.30
CA ALA A 255 -8.87 15.17 -2.81
C ALA A 255 -7.70 15.53 -1.90
N TYR A 256 -6.79 14.58 -1.74
CA TYR A 256 -5.56 14.81 -1.02
C TYR A 256 -4.35 14.20 -1.74
N SER A 257 -3.21 14.80 -1.50
CA SER A 257 -1.92 14.28 -1.95
C SER A 257 -0.92 14.39 -0.81
N GLU A 258 -0.20 13.31 -0.56
CA GLU A 258 0.80 13.22 0.50
C GLU A 258 2.11 12.71 -0.08
N LYS A 259 3.21 13.37 0.28
CA LYS A 259 4.57 13.03 -0.16
C LYS A 259 5.51 13.04 1.02
N HIS A 260 6.33 12.01 1.10
CA HIS A 260 7.37 11.84 2.08
C HIS A 260 8.69 11.63 1.39
N ASP A 261 9.76 12.07 2.00
CA ASP A 261 11.12 11.68 1.71
C ASP A 261 11.83 11.22 2.98
N GLY A 262 12.75 10.31 2.81
CA GLY A 262 13.59 9.82 3.90
C GLY A 262 14.96 9.47 3.37
N THR A 263 15.97 9.88 4.10
CA THR A 263 17.38 9.59 3.78
C THR A 263 18.07 9.06 5.01
N VAL A 264 18.68 7.90 4.87
CA VAL A 264 19.59 7.34 5.88
C VAL A 264 20.93 7.12 5.21
N TRP A 265 22.01 7.63 5.79
CA TRP A 265 23.33 7.24 5.36
C TRP A 265 24.18 6.80 6.56
N GLN A 266 25.14 5.95 6.29
CA GLN A 266 26.05 5.40 7.26
C GLN A 266 27.45 5.27 6.65
N LEU A 267 28.45 5.77 7.37
CA LEU A 267 29.87 5.59 7.06
C LEU A 267 30.47 4.72 8.15
N GLU A 268 31.17 3.67 7.75
CA GLU A 268 31.91 2.80 8.66
C GLU A 268 33.35 2.68 8.21
N ASN A 269 34.27 2.80 9.14
CA ASN A 269 35.68 2.61 8.95
C ASN A 269 36.17 1.58 9.96
N VAL A 270 36.85 0.55 9.48
CA VAL A 270 37.35 -0.54 10.32
C VAL A 270 38.81 -0.80 9.96
N LEU A 271 39.68 -0.74 10.97
CA LEU A 271 41.07 -1.12 10.88
C LEU A 271 41.25 -2.43 11.62
N MET A 272 41.81 -3.43 10.95
CA MET A 272 42.07 -4.76 11.47
C MET A 272 43.57 -5.06 11.40
N TYR A 273 44.11 -5.50 12.51
CA TYR A 273 45.51 -5.97 12.60
C TYR A 273 45.55 -7.38 13.14
N ASP A 274 46.10 -8.30 12.35
CA ASP A 274 46.27 -9.72 12.70
C ASP A 274 47.73 -10.09 12.66
N LYS A 275 48.26 -10.63 13.76
CA LYS A 275 49.64 -11.06 13.86
C LYS A 275 49.76 -12.40 14.57
N THR A 276 50.42 -13.35 13.94
CA THR A 276 50.83 -14.62 14.57
C THR A 276 52.30 -14.57 14.96
N ILE A 277 52.58 -14.86 16.23
CA ILE A 277 53.93 -14.99 16.79
C ILE A 277 53.96 -16.36 17.43
N ASP A 278 54.77 -17.24 16.85
CA ASP A 278 54.87 -18.66 17.24
C ASP A 278 53.50 -19.35 17.20
N LYS A 279 52.97 -19.72 18.38
CA LYS A 279 51.71 -20.41 18.56
C LYS A 279 50.56 -19.47 18.94
N HIS A 280 50.81 -18.18 19.05
CA HIS A 280 49.83 -17.17 19.49
C HIS A 280 49.41 -16.26 18.33
N THR A 281 48.11 -16.15 18.11
CA THR A 281 47.55 -15.20 17.14
C THR A 281 46.86 -14.06 17.90
N PHE A 282 47.23 -12.84 17.58
CA PHE A 282 46.64 -11.59 18.12
C PHE A 282 45.84 -10.91 17.01
N SER A 283 44.61 -10.58 17.32
CA SER A 283 43.72 -9.81 16.44
C SER A 283 43.25 -8.57 17.17
N VAL A 284 43.44 -7.41 16.55
CA VAL A 284 42.97 -6.11 17.06
C VAL A 284 42.11 -5.47 16.00
N LEU A 285 40.93 -5.01 16.42
CA LEU A 285 39.98 -4.29 15.57
C LEU A 285 39.68 -2.93 16.19
N LEU A 286 39.81 -1.89 15.37
CA LEU A 286 39.38 -0.54 15.67
C LEU A 286 38.28 -0.12 14.67
N GLY A 287 37.14 0.28 15.17
CA GLY A 287 35.97 0.67 14.34
C GLY A 287 35.50 2.07 14.68
N GLN A 288 35.08 2.78 13.65
CA GLN A 288 34.37 4.05 13.74
C GLN A 288 33.14 3.98 12.85
N SER A 289 31.99 4.47 13.32
CA SER A 289 30.80 4.61 12.50
C SER A 289 30.17 6.00 12.70
N ALA A 290 29.59 6.51 11.62
CA ALA A 290 28.76 7.71 11.66
C ALA A 290 27.47 7.42 10.88
N LYS A 291 26.33 7.79 11.43
CA LYS A 291 25.02 7.57 10.81
C LYS A 291 24.16 8.82 10.96
N LYS A 292 23.42 9.14 9.90
CA LYS A 292 22.43 10.23 9.91
C LYS A 292 21.14 9.74 9.29
N ASN A 293 20.02 10.10 9.90
CA ASN A 293 18.67 9.84 9.40
C ASN A 293 17.94 11.18 9.33
N THR A 294 17.36 11.48 8.18
CA THR A 294 16.54 12.67 7.93
C THR A 294 15.28 12.29 7.19
N GLY A 295 14.21 13.03 7.42
CA GLY A 295 12.97 12.83 6.68
C GLY A 295 12.08 14.05 6.74
N SER A 296 11.23 14.21 5.75
CA SER A 296 10.21 15.24 5.68
C SER A 296 8.93 14.72 5.07
N TYR A 297 7.82 15.42 5.27
CA TYR A 297 6.59 15.15 4.56
C TYR A 297 5.82 16.44 4.27
N LEU A 298 4.97 16.36 3.24
CA LEU A 298 4.00 17.38 2.88
C LEU A 298 2.68 16.70 2.53
N ARG A 299 1.58 17.18 3.10
CA ARG A 299 0.21 16.78 2.75
C ARG A 299 -0.62 18.00 2.41
N GLY A 300 -1.31 17.94 1.28
CA GLY A 300 -2.32 18.91 0.87
C GLY A 300 -3.68 18.23 0.74
N THR A 301 -4.73 18.86 1.26
CA THR A 301 -6.13 18.41 1.15
C THR A 301 -6.98 19.57 0.63
N ARG A 302 -7.78 19.32 -0.40
CA ARG A 302 -8.70 20.29 -0.98
C ARG A 302 -10.10 19.69 -1.13
N ASN A 303 -11.09 20.50 -0.85
CA ASN A 303 -12.50 20.13 -0.95
C ASN A 303 -13.13 20.71 -2.22
N ASN A 304 -14.38 20.29 -2.51
CA ASN A 304 -15.19 20.76 -3.63
C ASN A 304 -14.47 20.54 -4.97
N ILE A 305 -14.07 19.31 -5.21
CA ILE A 305 -13.41 18.90 -6.46
C ILE A 305 -14.42 18.89 -7.59
N ILE A 306 -14.17 19.66 -8.66
CA ILE A 306 -15.09 19.82 -9.81
C ILE A 306 -14.79 18.86 -10.96
N ASN A 307 -13.59 18.28 -11.01
CA ASN A 307 -13.20 17.33 -12.06
C ASN A 307 -13.10 15.93 -11.51
N TYR A 308 -14.20 15.18 -11.59
CA TYR A 308 -14.26 13.81 -11.06
C TYR A 308 -13.47 12.77 -11.87
N SER A 309 -13.18 13.07 -13.14
CA SER A 309 -12.34 12.20 -13.98
C SER A 309 -10.86 12.35 -13.66
N ARG A 310 -10.45 13.54 -13.21
CA ARG A 310 -9.08 13.87 -12.79
C ARG A 310 -9.12 14.64 -11.46
N PRO A 311 -9.40 13.96 -10.36
CA PRO A 311 -9.65 14.59 -9.07
C PRO A 311 -8.33 14.98 -8.39
N TYR A 312 -7.57 15.88 -9.01
CA TYR A 312 -6.36 16.44 -8.42
C TYR A 312 -6.70 17.58 -7.45
N ILE A 313 -5.82 17.87 -6.52
CA ILE A 313 -5.98 18.96 -5.55
C ILE A 313 -6.12 20.35 -6.21
N ASN A 314 -5.59 20.53 -7.42
CA ASN A 314 -5.74 21.78 -8.18
C ASN A 314 -7.08 21.90 -8.93
N ALA A 315 -7.89 20.85 -8.95
CA ALA A 315 -9.24 20.87 -9.51
C ALA A 315 -10.33 21.25 -8.49
N SER A 316 -9.92 21.85 -7.38
CA SER A 316 -10.82 22.29 -6.31
C SER A 316 -11.28 23.73 -6.54
N THR A 317 -12.55 23.99 -6.22
CA THR A 317 -13.10 25.34 -6.01
C THR A 317 -13.17 25.72 -4.53
N GLY A 318 -12.76 24.82 -3.63
CA GLY A 318 -12.76 25.03 -2.20
C GLY A 318 -11.78 26.15 -1.77
N GLN A 319 -12.10 26.76 -0.64
CA GLN A 319 -11.30 27.79 0.02
C GLN A 319 -10.97 27.32 1.44
N ALA A 320 -10.09 28.06 2.13
CA ALA A 320 -9.72 27.76 3.51
C ALA A 320 -10.94 27.65 4.44
N ALA A 321 -11.99 28.44 4.20
CA ALA A 321 -13.26 28.38 4.93
C ALA A 321 -14.01 27.06 4.72
N ASP A 322 -13.74 26.33 3.62
CA ASP A 322 -14.34 25.04 3.32
C ASP A 322 -13.58 23.86 3.97
N GLY A 323 -12.59 24.13 4.81
CA GLY A 323 -11.77 23.13 5.48
C GLY A 323 -10.62 22.59 4.62
N ASP A 324 -10.18 23.35 3.61
CA ASP A 324 -8.94 23.05 2.90
C ASP A 324 -7.75 23.09 3.87
N GLN A 325 -6.90 22.07 3.82
CA GLN A 325 -5.80 21.90 4.75
C GLN A 325 -4.50 21.60 4.02
N THR A 326 -3.42 22.16 4.54
CA THR A 326 -2.07 21.80 4.18
C THR A 326 -1.30 21.51 5.47
N ALA A 327 -0.70 20.35 5.56
CA ALA A 327 0.16 19.95 6.67
C ALA A 327 1.55 19.63 6.15
N ALA A 328 2.56 20.12 6.83
CA ALA A 328 3.96 19.78 6.58
C ALA A 328 4.60 19.30 7.87
N GLY A 329 5.33 18.19 7.80
CA GLY A 329 6.16 17.74 8.92
C GLY A 329 7.49 18.47 8.92
N ALA A 330 7.95 18.91 10.09
CA ALA A 330 9.30 19.38 10.24
C ALA A 330 10.29 18.25 9.89
N PRO A 331 11.42 18.55 9.25
CA PRO A 331 12.46 17.56 9.03
C PRO A 331 12.92 16.96 10.36
N SER A 332 12.98 15.64 10.43
CA SER A 332 13.57 14.94 11.56
C SER A 332 15.00 14.57 11.22
N GLU A 333 15.91 14.80 12.16
CA GLU A 333 17.32 14.48 12.00
C GLU A 333 17.84 13.75 13.24
N ILE A 334 18.43 12.56 13.05
CA ILE A 334 19.13 11.81 14.08
C ILE A 334 20.51 11.47 13.53
N ALA A 335 21.55 11.93 14.18
CA ALA A 335 22.94 11.59 13.87
C ALA A 335 23.59 10.86 15.05
N THR A 336 24.34 9.79 14.76
CA THR A 336 25.15 9.06 15.72
C THR A 336 26.58 8.91 15.19
N LEU A 337 27.57 9.07 16.04
CA LEU A 337 29.00 8.90 15.76
C LEU A 337 29.53 7.66 16.45
#